data_2c9aee463420041b9b339738e73959eb
#
_entry.id   2c9aee463420041b9b339738e73959eb
#
_cell.length_a   1.000
_cell.length_b   1.000
_cell.length_c   1.000
_cell.angle_alpha   90.00
_cell.angle_beta   90.00
_cell.angle_gamma   90.00
#
_symmetry.space_group_name_H-M   'P 1'
#
loop_
_entity.id
_entity.type
_entity.pdbx_description
1 polymer ?
#
loop_
_entity_poly.entity_id
_entity_poly.type
_entity_poly.pdbx_seq_one_letter_code
_entity_poly.pdbx_strand_id
1 'polypeptide(L)'
;MKKYFSYLSMALIAFVFASCGLKGNHTSSGRAYELLVVVDHGVWDRAAGRALHDVLDSDMPGLPQSEPSFRIMYTSPKDYDSTLKLIRNIIIVDIKDIYTKASFKYAKDVYANPQMILTIQAPNEEEFQKFVEENKQTIVDFFTRAEMNRQISMLEEKHSNFISQKVDSLFGCDIW
;
A
#
# COMPACT_ATOMS: atom_id res chain seq x y z
N MET A 1 -22.46 -17.46 -48.40
CA MET A 1 -23.08 -17.02 -47.14
C MET A 1 -22.54 -17.71 -45.91
N LYS A 2 -22.30 -19.03 -45.84
CA LYS A 2 -21.79 -19.73 -44.67
C LYS A 2 -20.35 -19.31 -44.20
N LYS A 3 -19.45 -18.90 -45.12
CA LYS A 3 -18.08 -18.48 -44.77
C LYS A 3 -18.06 -17.13 -44.06
N TYR A 4 -18.92 -16.19 -44.42
CA TYR A 4 -18.97 -14.87 -43.77
C TYR A 4 -19.58 -14.93 -42.36
N PHE A 5 -20.49 -15.87 -42.12
CA PHE A 5 -21.06 -16.12 -40.80
C PHE A 5 -20.00 -16.66 -39.81
N SER A 6 -19.07 -17.52 -40.29
CA SER A 6 -17.97 -18.04 -39.49
C SER A 6 -16.97 -16.96 -39.11
N TYR A 7 -16.65 -16.03 -40.01
CA TYR A 7 -15.76 -14.91 -39.69
C TYR A 7 -16.38 -13.88 -38.74
N LEU A 8 -17.70 -13.67 -38.87
CA LEU A 8 -18.44 -12.78 -37.98
C LEU A 8 -18.51 -13.34 -36.54
N SER A 9 -18.71 -14.67 -36.38
CA SER A 9 -18.70 -15.31 -35.08
C SER A 9 -17.33 -15.31 -34.43
N MET A 10 -16.24 -15.48 -35.21
CA MET A 10 -14.88 -15.45 -34.70
C MET A 10 -14.45 -14.04 -34.29
N ALA A 11 -14.89 -13.01 -35.02
CA ALA A 11 -14.68 -11.61 -34.67
C ALA A 11 -15.45 -11.22 -33.39
N LEU A 12 -16.67 -11.72 -33.19
CA LEU A 12 -17.46 -11.49 -31.98
C LEU A 12 -16.83 -12.12 -30.74
N ILE A 13 -16.27 -13.33 -30.88
CA ILE A 13 -15.54 -14.01 -29.80
C ILE A 13 -14.26 -13.26 -29.42
N ALA A 14 -13.53 -12.74 -30.41
CA ALA A 14 -12.32 -11.93 -30.15
C ALA A 14 -12.64 -10.63 -29.39
N PHE A 15 -13.81 -10.02 -29.65
CA PHE A 15 -14.26 -8.81 -28.95
C PHE A 15 -14.60 -9.05 -27.47
N VAL A 16 -15.10 -10.25 -27.12
CA VAL A 16 -15.44 -10.63 -25.74
C VAL A 16 -14.17 -10.80 -24.88
N PHE A 17 -13.07 -11.27 -25.48
CA PHE A 17 -11.79 -11.40 -24.76
C PHE A 17 -11.05 -10.06 -24.57
N ALA A 18 -11.33 -9.05 -25.36
CA ALA A 18 -10.74 -7.70 -25.20
C ALA A 18 -11.40 -6.89 -24.06
N SER A 19 -12.54 -7.34 -23.53
CA SER A 19 -13.27 -6.65 -22.45
C SER A 19 -12.74 -6.96 -21.04
N CYS A 20 -11.78 -7.85 -20.87
CA CYS A 20 -11.22 -8.23 -19.58
C CYS A 20 -9.99 -7.37 -19.19
N GLY A 21 -10.14 -6.05 -19.08
CA GLY A 21 -9.00 -5.18 -18.78
C GLY A 21 -9.35 -3.82 -18.17
N LEU A 22 -10.60 -3.53 -17.93
CA LEU A 22 -10.98 -2.34 -17.15
C LEU A 22 -10.83 -2.66 -15.66
N LYS A 23 -9.58 -2.65 -15.15
CA LYS A 23 -9.32 -2.36 -13.74
C LYS A 23 -9.92 -0.98 -13.52
N GLY A 24 -11.05 -0.91 -12.82
CA GLY A 24 -11.59 0.36 -12.36
C GLY A 24 -10.48 1.03 -11.54
N ASN A 25 -9.89 2.09 -12.07
CA ASN A 25 -8.89 2.89 -11.37
C ASN A 25 -9.60 3.72 -10.30
N HIS A 26 -9.94 3.05 -9.18
CA HIS A 26 -10.38 3.77 -8.00
C HIS A 26 -9.19 4.56 -7.46
N THR A 27 -9.41 5.84 -7.18
CA THR A 27 -8.43 6.62 -6.42
C THR A 27 -8.35 6.06 -5.00
N SER A 28 -7.13 5.90 -4.49
CA SER A 28 -6.95 5.44 -3.12
C SER A 28 -7.49 6.46 -2.11
N SER A 29 -8.05 5.95 -1.02
CA SER A 29 -8.57 6.73 0.09
C SER A 29 -7.57 6.78 1.26
N GLY A 30 -7.87 7.61 2.26
CA GLY A 30 -7.05 7.79 3.45
C GLY A 30 -6.10 8.98 3.35
N ARG A 31 -5.60 9.40 4.52
CA ARG A 31 -4.64 10.51 4.66
C ARG A 31 -3.21 10.04 4.45
N ALA A 32 -2.29 10.98 4.27
CA ALA A 32 -0.86 10.67 4.29
C ALA A 32 -0.50 10.01 5.63
N TYR A 33 0.37 9.00 5.57
CA TYR A 33 0.81 8.19 6.72
C TYR A 33 -0.32 7.47 7.49
N GLU A 34 -1.50 7.35 6.91
CA GLU A 34 -2.57 6.50 7.42
C GLU A 34 -2.35 5.06 6.92
N LEU A 35 -2.49 4.09 7.84
CA LEU A 35 -2.18 2.70 7.57
C LEU A 35 -3.25 1.80 8.19
N LEU A 36 -3.84 0.92 7.38
CA LEU A 36 -4.80 -0.09 7.81
C LEU A 36 -4.11 -1.43 8.05
N VAL A 37 -4.29 -1.99 9.23
CA VAL A 37 -3.86 -3.35 9.57
C VAL A 37 -5.06 -4.28 9.53
N VAL A 38 -5.03 -5.28 8.66
CA VAL A 38 -6.04 -6.33 8.56
C VAL A 38 -5.52 -7.54 9.33
N VAL A 39 -6.11 -7.79 10.49
CA VAL A 39 -5.65 -8.80 11.44
C VAL A 39 -6.82 -9.34 12.28
N ASP A 40 -6.77 -10.60 12.69
CA ASP A 40 -7.76 -11.15 13.62
C ASP A 40 -7.72 -10.41 14.97
N HIS A 41 -8.88 -10.06 15.53
CA HIS A 41 -8.97 -9.37 16.83
C HIS A 41 -8.17 -10.10 17.90
N GLY A 42 -8.28 -11.44 17.95
CA GLY A 42 -7.56 -12.23 18.92
C GLY A 42 -6.04 -12.13 18.78
N VAL A 43 -5.50 -11.96 17.57
CA VAL A 43 -4.05 -11.75 17.33
C VAL A 43 -3.66 -10.31 17.69
N TRP A 44 -4.50 -9.32 17.32
CA TRP A 44 -4.24 -7.91 17.57
C TRP A 44 -4.07 -7.59 19.07
N ASP A 45 -4.89 -8.19 19.90
CA ASP A 45 -4.90 -7.97 21.36
C ASP A 45 -3.75 -8.71 22.10
N ARG A 46 -3.04 -9.61 21.44
CA ARG A 46 -1.94 -10.40 22.00
C ARG A 46 -0.55 -9.82 21.67
N ALA A 47 0.50 -10.52 22.13
CA ALA A 47 1.88 -10.10 21.97
C ALA A 47 2.27 -9.85 20.50
N ALA A 48 1.83 -10.70 19.59
CA ALA A 48 2.10 -10.59 18.16
C ALA A 48 1.53 -9.29 17.55
N GLY A 49 0.27 -8.96 17.84
CA GLY A 49 -0.36 -7.72 17.39
C GLY A 49 0.27 -6.49 18.02
N ARG A 50 0.61 -6.53 19.31
CA ARG A 50 1.30 -5.43 19.99
C ARG A 50 2.69 -5.18 19.41
N ALA A 51 3.46 -6.22 19.09
CA ALA A 51 4.75 -6.07 18.45
C ALA A 51 4.65 -5.36 17.10
N LEU A 52 3.64 -5.69 16.29
CA LEU A 52 3.39 -4.97 15.03
C LEU A 52 2.97 -3.52 15.30
N HIS A 53 2.08 -3.29 16.26
CA HIS A 53 1.66 -1.94 16.65
C HIS A 53 2.87 -1.09 17.06
N ASP A 54 3.73 -1.59 17.96
CA ASP A 54 4.90 -0.87 18.46
C ASP A 54 5.90 -0.51 17.35
N VAL A 55 6.04 -1.38 16.35
CA VAL A 55 6.85 -1.09 15.16
C VAL A 55 6.26 0.05 14.34
N LEU A 56 4.95 0.08 14.15
CA LEU A 56 4.26 1.09 13.35
C LEU A 56 4.07 2.42 14.10
N ASP A 57 3.97 2.37 15.43
CA ASP A 57 3.86 3.54 16.32
C ASP A 57 5.24 4.14 16.67
N SER A 58 6.31 3.61 16.07
CA SER A 58 7.66 4.13 16.28
C SER A 58 7.78 5.59 15.86
N ASP A 59 8.58 6.36 16.58
CA ASP A 59 8.78 7.78 16.31
C ASP A 59 9.32 8.07 14.92
N MET A 60 8.79 9.10 14.30
CA MET A 60 9.31 9.63 13.02
C MET A 60 10.69 10.28 13.28
N PRO A 61 11.77 9.78 12.66
CA PRO A 61 13.11 10.31 12.89
C PRO A 61 13.25 11.74 12.40
N GLY A 62 13.95 12.57 13.17
CA GLY A 62 14.29 13.94 12.79
C GLY A 62 13.29 15.01 13.24
N LEU A 63 12.21 14.64 13.92
CA LEU A 63 11.28 15.58 14.53
C LEU A 63 11.76 15.99 15.93
N PRO A 64 11.56 17.26 16.34
CA PRO A 64 11.95 17.74 17.66
C PRO A 64 11.06 17.21 18.80
N GLN A 65 9.89 16.69 18.45
CA GLN A 65 8.93 16.06 19.36
C GLN A 65 8.65 14.64 18.89
N SER A 66 8.33 13.76 19.85
CA SER A 66 7.91 12.39 19.55
C SER A 66 6.56 12.41 18.81
N GLU A 67 6.57 11.96 17.57
CA GLU A 67 5.35 11.80 16.75
C GLU A 67 5.38 10.41 16.10
N PRO A 68 4.26 9.66 16.15
CA PRO A 68 4.21 8.33 15.55
C PRO A 68 4.37 8.39 14.03
N SER A 69 5.11 7.44 13.48
CA SER A 69 5.35 7.34 12.04
C SER A 69 4.07 7.14 11.23
N PHE A 70 3.09 6.44 11.80
CA PHE A 70 1.82 6.17 11.11
C PHE A 70 0.62 6.37 12.02
N ARG A 71 -0.50 6.78 11.39
CA ARG A 71 -1.82 6.73 12.00
C ARG A 71 -2.43 5.36 11.75
N ILE A 72 -2.39 4.50 12.76
CA ILE A 72 -2.79 3.11 12.67
C ILE A 72 -4.29 2.97 12.84
N MET A 73 -4.92 2.25 11.91
CA MET A 73 -6.26 1.70 12.02
C MET A 73 -6.17 0.18 11.90
N TYR A 74 -7.07 -0.56 12.53
CA TYR A 74 -7.13 -1.99 12.34
C TYR A 74 -8.55 -2.47 12.06
N THR A 75 -8.65 -3.60 11.37
CA THR A 75 -9.91 -4.29 11.09
C THR A 75 -9.71 -5.80 11.06
N SER A 76 -10.77 -6.54 11.34
CA SER A 76 -10.73 -8.00 11.15
C SER A 76 -10.79 -8.38 9.67
N PRO A 77 -10.28 -9.56 9.27
CA PRO A 77 -10.44 -10.04 7.90
C PRO A 77 -11.90 -10.17 7.44
N LYS A 78 -12.84 -10.35 8.39
CA LYS A 78 -14.28 -10.44 8.11
C LYS A 78 -14.89 -9.10 7.75
N ASP A 79 -14.39 -8.03 8.35
CA ASP A 79 -14.89 -6.67 8.19
C ASP A 79 -14.11 -5.89 7.10
N TYR A 80 -13.09 -6.52 6.50
CA TYR A 80 -12.30 -5.96 5.43
C TYR A 80 -13.09 -5.94 4.11
N ASP A 81 -13.95 -4.94 3.99
CA ASP A 81 -14.90 -4.74 2.89
C ASP A 81 -14.32 -3.99 1.67
N SER A 82 -15.18 -3.71 0.70
CA SER A 82 -14.81 -2.99 -0.52
C SER A 82 -14.32 -1.56 -0.27
N THR A 83 -14.81 -0.90 0.78
CA THR A 83 -14.42 0.47 1.14
C THR A 83 -13.04 0.50 1.76
N LEU A 84 -12.77 -0.39 2.71
CA LEU A 84 -11.47 -0.52 3.37
C LEU A 84 -10.37 -0.98 2.40
N LYS A 85 -10.72 -1.72 1.36
CA LYS A 85 -9.80 -2.10 0.28
C LYS A 85 -9.25 -0.92 -0.50
N LEU A 86 -9.91 0.24 -0.48
CA LEU A 86 -9.43 1.44 -1.18
C LEU A 86 -8.37 2.22 -0.39
N ILE A 87 -8.10 1.87 0.86
CA ILE A 87 -7.10 2.56 1.69
C ILE A 87 -5.71 2.42 1.05
N ARG A 88 -4.97 3.51 1.07
CA ARG A 88 -3.70 3.67 0.34
C ARG A 88 -2.54 2.82 0.85
N ASN A 89 -2.50 2.53 2.15
CA ASN A 89 -1.50 1.66 2.79
C ASN A 89 -2.19 0.60 3.61
N ILE A 90 -1.90 -0.66 3.33
CA ILE A 90 -2.54 -1.80 3.98
C ILE A 90 -1.48 -2.82 4.39
N ILE A 91 -1.55 -3.28 5.65
CA ILE A 91 -0.86 -4.49 6.10
C ILE A 91 -1.90 -5.59 6.25
N ILE A 92 -1.63 -6.76 5.69
CA ILE A 92 -2.42 -7.97 5.89
C ILE A 92 -1.60 -8.95 6.70
N VAL A 93 -2.10 -9.34 7.87
CA VAL A 93 -1.50 -10.36 8.72
C VAL A 93 -2.13 -11.71 8.37
N ASP A 94 -1.33 -12.64 7.86
CA ASP A 94 -1.78 -13.95 7.40
C ASP A 94 -1.01 -15.06 8.14
N ILE A 95 -1.51 -15.46 9.31
CA ILE A 95 -0.92 -16.50 10.16
C ILE A 95 -1.64 -17.82 9.91
N LYS A 96 -0.93 -18.80 9.35
CA LYS A 96 -1.44 -20.14 9.03
C LYS A 96 -0.33 -21.18 9.14
N ASP A 97 -0.65 -22.33 9.65
CA ASP A 97 0.24 -23.49 9.82
C ASP A 97 0.79 -24.08 8.51
N ILE A 98 0.19 -23.73 7.38
CA ILE A 98 0.68 -24.11 6.04
C ILE A 98 1.99 -23.42 5.66
N TYR A 99 2.36 -22.32 6.32
CA TYR A 99 3.61 -21.63 6.05
C TYR A 99 4.77 -22.31 6.78
N THR A 100 5.91 -22.43 6.12
CA THR A 100 7.12 -23.04 6.70
C THR A 100 8.01 -22.03 7.41
N LYS A 101 7.85 -20.76 7.09
CA LYS A 101 8.61 -19.63 7.67
C LYS A 101 7.85 -18.33 7.47
N ALA A 102 8.19 -17.34 8.29
CA ALA A 102 7.68 -15.99 8.10
C ALA A 102 8.29 -15.33 6.85
N SER A 103 7.49 -14.53 6.15
CA SER A 103 7.89 -13.86 4.91
C SER A 103 7.00 -12.66 4.57
N PHE A 104 7.55 -11.74 3.76
CA PHE A 104 6.79 -10.66 3.16
C PHE A 104 6.28 -11.00 1.76
N LYS A 105 5.07 -10.54 1.45
CA LYS A 105 4.59 -10.35 0.08
C LYS A 105 4.12 -8.93 -0.07
N TYR A 106 4.40 -8.31 -1.19
CA TYR A 106 3.94 -6.95 -1.48
C TYR A 106 3.17 -6.91 -2.79
N ALA A 107 2.21 -6.00 -2.84
CA ALA A 107 1.44 -5.72 -4.04
C ALA A 107 1.21 -4.21 -4.15
N LYS A 108 1.16 -3.72 -5.39
CA LYS A 108 0.94 -2.32 -5.70
C LYS A 108 -0.34 -2.18 -6.55
N ASP A 109 -1.14 -1.15 -6.25
CA ASP A 109 -2.29 -0.72 -7.07
C ASP A 109 -3.28 -1.87 -7.37
N VAL A 110 -3.64 -2.66 -6.33
CA VAL A 110 -4.51 -3.83 -6.48
C VAL A 110 -5.98 -3.42 -6.57
N TYR A 111 -6.45 -2.59 -5.64
CA TYR A 111 -7.83 -2.16 -5.55
C TYR A 111 -8.01 -0.67 -5.85
N ALA A 112 -6.97 0.12 -5.64
CA ALA A 112 -6.95 1.57 -5.85
C ALA A 112 -5.55 2.02 -6.29
N ASN A 113 -5.44 3.24 -6.81
CA ASN A 113 -4.17 3.83 -7.23
C ASN A 113 -4.05 5.28 -6.69
N PRO A 114 -2.92 5.62 -6.06
CA PRO A 114 -1.76 4.80 -5.70
C PRO A 114 -2.00 3.98 -4.42
N GLN A 115 -1.68 2.71 -4.39
CA GLN A 115 -1.87 1.82 -3.23
C GLN A 115 -0.67 0.92 -2.99
N MET A 116 -0.32 0.70 -1.73
CA MET A 116 0.69 -0.28 -1.32
C MET A 116 0.09 -1.25 -0.32
N ILE A 117 0.25 -2.54 -0.58
CA ILE A 117 -0.20 -3.63 0.30
C ILE A 117 1.01 -4.48 0.68
N LEU A 118 1.23 -4.65 1.98
CA LEU A 118 2.23 -5.55 2.54
C LEU A 118 1.51 -6.70 3.25
N THR A 119 1.72 -7.93 2.80
CA THR A 119 1.23 -9.12 3.50
C THR A 119 2.37 -9.75 4.26
N ILE A 120 2.20 -9.94 5.57
CA ILE A 120 3.14 -10.65 6.44
C ILE A 120 2.56 -12.03 6.71
N GLN A 121 3.23 -13.06 6.17
CA GLN A 121 2.85 -14.46 6.34
C GLN A 121 3.72 -15.11 7.41
N ALA A 122 3.12 -15.90 8.29
CA ALA A 122 3.86 -16.65 9.31
C ALA A 122 3.16 -17.96 9.67
N PRO A 123 3.88 -19.01 10.13
CA PRO A 123 3.30 -20.28 10.53
C PRO A 123 2.49 -20.18 11.84
N ASN A 124 2.89 -19.29 12.74
CA ASN A 124 2.28 -19.04 14.05
C ASN A 124 2.58 -17.63 14.55
N GLU A 125 1.98 -17.25 15.68
CA GLU A 125 2.12 -15.91 16.25
C GLU A 125 3.53 -15.62 16.78
N GLU A 126 4.23 -16.62 17.31
CA GLU A 126 5.58 -16.46 17.83
C GLU A 126 6.58 -16.13 16.71
N GLU A 127 6.53 -16.89 15.62
CA GLU A 127 7.35 -16.62 14.42
C GLU A 127 6.98 -15.28 13.77
N PHE A 128 5.70 -14.91 13.78
CA PHE A 128 5.25 -13.61 13.31
C PHE A 128 5.84 -12.48 14.14
N GLN A 129 5.72 -12.55 15.48
CA GLN A 129 6.24 -11.55 16.39
C GLN A 129 7.75 -11.35 16.17
N LYS A 130 8.52 -12.43 16.22
CA LYS A 130 9.97 -12.42 15.98
C LYS A 130 10.32 -11.79 14.64
N PHE A 131 9.62 -12.18 13.57
CA PHE A 131 9.86 -11.66 12.23
C PHE A 131 9.59 -10.17 12.12
N VAL A 132 8.52 -9.66 12.75
CA VAL A 132 8.18 -8.24 12.78
C VAL A 132 9.26 -7.44 13.53
N GLU A 133 9.70 -7.93 14.69
CA GLU A 133 10.76 -7.29 15.49
C GLU A 133 12.10 -7.24 14.75
N GLU A 134 12.49 -8.33 14.09
CA GLU A 134 13.71 -8.41 13.28
C GLU A 134 13.68 -7.52 12.04
N ASN A 135 12.51 -7.27 11.49
CA ASN A 135 12.32 -6.51 10.25
C ASN A 135 11.64 -5.15 10.43
N LYS A 136 11.63 -4.62 11.65
CA LYS A 136 10.94 -3.36 11.99
C LYS A 136 11.28 -2.21 11.03
N GLN A 137 12.54 -1.97 10.75
CA GLN A 137 12.97 -0.88 9.88
C GLN A 137 12.50 -1.09 8.44
N THR A 138 12.52 -2.32 7.96
CA THR A 138 12.03 -2.67 6.61
C THR A 138 10.55 -2.36 6.45
N ILE A 139 9.73 -2.65 7.47
CA ILE A 139 8.29 -2.39 7.48
C ILE A 139 8.02 -0.89 7.45
N VAL A 140 8.67 -0.13 8.33
CA VAL A 140 8.53 1.33 8.42
C VAL A 140 8.98 1.99 7.12
N ASP A 141 10.17 1.65 6.62
CA ASP A 141 10.74 2.20 5.39
C ASP A 141 9.86 1.92 4.17
N PHE A 142 9.23 0.75 4.10
CA PHE A 142 8.36 0.38 2.98
C PHE A 142 7.23 1.39 2.77
N PHE A 143 6.52 1.75 3.85
CA PHE A 143 5.41 2.69 3.76
C PHE A 143 5.87 4.15 3.74
N THR A 144 6.92 4.49 4.48
CA THR A 144 7.49 5.84 4.46
C THR A 144 7.95 6.22 3.05
N ARG A 145 8.68 5.34 2.37
CA ARG A 145 9.10 5.57 0.97
C ARG A 145 7.90 5.67 0.03
N ALA A 146 6.87 4.87 0.23
CA ALA A 146 5.64 4.97 -0.56
C ALA A 146 4.97 6.34 -0.41
N GLU A 147 4.88 6.87 0.82
CA GLU A 147 4.33 8.20 1.08
C GLU A 147 5.21 9.32 0.50
N MET A 148 6.51 9.23 0.68
CA MET A 148 7.46 10.20 0.11
C MET A 148 7.33 10.26 -1.43
N ASN A 149 7.31 9.10 -2.09
CA ASN A 149 7.16 9.04 -3.54
C ASN A 149 5.83 9.66 -4.02
N ARG A 150 4.73 9.45 -3.28
CA ARG A 150 3.43 10.07 -3.60
C ARG A 150 3.50 11.60 -3.45
N GLN A 151 4.16 12.08 -2.39
CA GLN A 151 4.34 13.52 -2.18
C GLN A 151 5.21 14.14 -3.27
N ILE A 152 6.31 13.50 -3.65
CA ILE A 152 7.18 13.94 -4.75
C ILE A 152 6.37 14.01 -6.04
N SER A 153 5.65 12.94 -6.43
CA SER A 153 4.85 12.95 -7.65
C SER A 153 3.78 14.06 -7.65
N MET A 154 3.16 14.31 -6.49
CA MET A 154 2.18 15.40 -6.37
C MET A 154 2.83 16.78 -6.51
N LEU A 155 4.06 16.97 -6.03
CA LEU A 155 4.80 18.21 -6.17
C LEU A 155 5.26 18.40 -7.62
N GLU A 156 5.73 17.36 -8.28
CA GLU A 156 6.11 17.35 -9.68
C GLU A 156 4.94 17.75 -10.60
N GLU A 157 3.73 17.23 -10.34
CA GLU A 157 2.53 17.63 -11.07
C GLU A 157 2.17 19.11 -10.91
N LYS A 158 2.52 19.71 -9.76
CA LYS A 158 2.25 21.11 -9.43
C LYS A 158 3.42 22.03 -9.75
N HIS A 159 4.51 21.49 -10.25
CA HIS A 159 5.69 22.26 -10.59
C HIS A 159 5.38 23.33 -11.64
N SER A 160 5.83 24.54 -11.41
CA SER A 160 5.68 25.66 -12.32
C SER A 160 7.04 26.11 -12.86
N ASN A 161 7.31 25.82 -14.11
CA ASN A 161 8.54 26.27 -14.79
C ASN A 161 8.74 27.77 -14.72
N PHE A 162 7.65 28.55 -14.71
CA PHE A 162 7.70 30.00 -14.57
C PHE A 162 8.27 30.43 -13.20
N ILE A 163 7.80 29.76 -12.13
CA ILE A 163 8.27 30.05 -10.77
C ILE A 163 9.74 29.64 -10.62
N SER A 164 10.12 28.44 -11.10
CA SER A 164 11.52 27.98 -11.08
C SER A 164 12.45 28.96 -11.76
N GLN A 165 12.16 29.34 -12.99
CA GLN A 165 12.97 30.33 -13.73
C GLN A 165 13.05 31.68 -13.01
N LYS A 166 11.96 32.11 -12.38
CA LYS A 166 11.94 33.36 -11.64
C LYS A 166 12.82 33.32 -10.39
N VAL A 167 12.77 32.20 -9.66
CA VAL A 167 13.61 31.98 -8.45
C VAL A 167 15.08 31.87 -8.85
N ASP A 168 15.41 31.12 -9.88
CA ASP A 168 16.77 31.01 -10.39
C ASP A 168 17.32 32.38 -10.81
N SER A 169 16.52 33.17 -11.55
CA SER A 169 16.91 34.48 -11.99
C SER A 169 17.15 35.51 -10.85
N LEU A 170 16.50 35.33 -9.72
CA LEU A 170 16.57 36.24 -8.56
C LEU A 170 17.61 35.84 -7.52
N PHE A 171 17.79 34.54 -7.35
CA PHE A 171 18.54 33.98 -6.22
C PHE A 171 19.67 33.04 -6.65
N GLY A 172 19.78 32.70 -7.94
CA GLY A 172 20.76 31.73 -8.45
C GLY A 172 20.56 30.33 -7.87
N CYS A 173 19.32 29.97 -7.52
CA CYS A 173 18.95 28.69 -6.96
C CYS A 173 18.02 27.98 -7.93
N ASP A 174 18.42 26.78 -8.37
CA ASP A 174 17.53 25.90 -9.11
C ASP A 174 16.57 25.22 -8.12
N ILE A 175 15.27 25.51 -8.24
CA ILE A 175 14.20 24.76 -7.58
C ILE A 175 13.54 23.92 -8.66
N TRP A 176 13.92 22.65 -8.71
CA TRP A 176 13.38 21.63 -9.63
C TRP A 176 11.87 21.60 -9.77
#